data_cc763caeeccfcea2bfe09b400ba2ffe6
#
_entry.id   cc763caeeccfcea2bfe09b400ba2ffe6
#
_cell.length_a   1.000
_cell.length_b   1.000
_cell.length_c   1.000
_cell.angle_alpha   90.00
_cell.angle_beta   90.00
_cell.angle_gamma   90.00
#
_symmetry.space_group_name_H-M   'P 1'
#
loop_
_entity.id
_entity.type
_entity.pdbx_description
1 polymer ?
#
loop_
_entity_poly.entity_id
_entity_poly.type
_entity_poly.pdbx_seq_one_letter_code
_entity_poly.pdbx_strand_id
1 'polypeptide(L)'
;MNLGCPSNPEEIVPMSETQIHDLEQLLAWTNLPVPEVLHQLPSHQQMQVASWASTLVSHKTEGFEDLYSAISMIVKYIPHFMVIPLMVEYIRPQIAAGVCRKMGVDQATGYANDLPLLYFSEVSKHLDAVMMALILEKMKKHHVEKFIHYELQHHQSRMLEIAQHLNRHLLEIVARHVTLPDYETDLAENPYKEVIDKIRALQK
;
A
#
# COMPACT_ATOMS: atom_id res chain seq x y z
N MET A 1 51.61 -48.61 -15.21
CA MET A 1 50.36 -47.94 -15.59
C MET A 1 49.78 -47.35 -14.33
N ASN A 2 50.02 -46.07 -14.11
CA ASN A 2 49.58 -45.34 -12.93
C ASN A 2 48.39 -44.50 -13.32
N LEU A 3 47.24 -44.86 -12.80
CA LEU A 3 46.02 -44.09 -12.91
C LEU A 3 45.92 -43.17 -11.70
N GLY A 4 46.28 -41.90 -11.91
CA GLY A 4 46.09 -40.86 -10.90
C GLY A 4 44.61 -40.45 -10.80
N CYS A 5 44.07 -40.51 -9.58
CA CYS A 5 42.82 -39.86 -9.18
C CYS A 5 43.05 -38.35 -9.04
N PRO A 6 42.23 -37.49 -9.60
CA PRO A 6 42.21 -36.10 -9.20
C PRO A 6 41.22 -35.94 -8.03
N SER A 7 41.75 -35.74 -6.85
CA SER A 7 41.04 -35.20 -5.69
C SER A 7 40.90 -33.68 -5.88
N ASN A 8 39.69 -33.23 -6.19
CA ASN A 8 39.34 -31.84 -6.08
C ASN A 8 38.29 -31.72 -4.95
N PRO A 9 38.60 -31.15 -3.80
CA PRO A 9 37.60 -30.81 -2.83
C PRO A 9 36.81 -29.61 -3.38
N GLU A 10 35.50 -29.81 -3.59
CA GLU A 10 34.60 -28.74 -3.87
C GLU A 10 34.72 -27.68 -2.79
N GLU A 11 35.22 -26.55 -3.22
CA GLU A 11 35.27 -25.30 -2.48
C GLU A 11 33.85 -24.87 -2.18
N ILE A 12 33.40 -25.17 -0.96
CA ILE A 12 32.15 -24.66 -0.42
C ILE A 12 32.34 -23.15 -0.30
N VAL A 13 31.88 -22.42 -1.32
CA VAL A 13 31.75 -20.98 -1.25
C VAL A 13 30.76 -20.66 -0.15
N PRO A 14 31.14 -19.95 0.92
CA PRO A 14 30.18 -19.51 1.91
C PRO A 14 29.21 -18.58 1.22
N MET A 15 27.94 -18.99 1.12
CA MET A 15 26.86 -18.10 0.71
C MET A 15 26.90 -16.91 1.66
N SER A 16 27.19 -15.75 1.10
CA SER A 16 27.23 -14.46 1.77
C SER A 16 25.96 -14.28 2.61
N GLU A 17 26.17 -13.93 3.86
CA GLU A 17 25.18 -13.39 4.81
C GLU A 17 24.61 -12.09 4.27
N THR A 18 23.70 -12.17 3.29
CA THR A 18 23.04 -10.96 2.78
C THR A 18 21.60 -11.30 2.46
N GLN A 19 20.75 -10.71 3.26
CA GLN A 19 19.29 -10.68 3.22
C GLN A 19 18.60 -11.65 4.19
N ILE A 20 18.66 -11.29 5.46
CA ILE A 20 17.58 -11.60 6.41
C ILE A 20 16.40 -10.73 5.94
N HIS A 21 15.58 -11.24 5.05
CA HIS A 21 14.27 -10.64 4.82
C HIS A 21 13.50 -10.85 6.10
N ASP A 22 13.26 -9.76 6.80
CA ASP A 22 12.46 -9.79 8.02
C ASP A 22 11.09 -10.40 7.69
N LEU A 23 10.66 -11.37 8.47
CA LEU A 23 9.37 -12.06 8.29
C LEU A 23 8.21 -11.05 8.26
N GLU A 24 8.33 -9.95 9.00
CA GLU A 24 7.36 -8.86 8.98
C GLU A 24 7.26 -8.21 7.60
N GLN A 25 8.38 -8.01 6.90
CA GLN A 25 8.38 -7.49 5.53
C GLN A 25 7.76 -8.49 4.55
N LEU A 26 8.05 -9.79 4.71
CA LEU A 26 7.48 -10.84 3.85
C LEU A 26 5.96 -10.99 4.02
N LEU A 27 5.44 -10.69 5.20
CA LEU A 27 4.01 -10.80 5.52
C LEU A 27 3.30 -9.44 5.63
N ALA A 28 3.98 -8.31 5.39
CA ALA A 28 3.41 -6.96 5.48
C ALA A 28 2.13 -6.78 4.64
N TRP A 29 2.04 -7.47 3.51
CA TRP A 29 0.86 -7.45 2.63
C TRP A 29 -0.42 -7.98 3.29
N THR A 30 -0.31 -8.76 4.39
CA THR A 30 -1.47 -9.29 5.12
C THR A 30 -2.17 -8.23 5.96
N ASN A 31 -1.48 -7.16 6.35
CA ASN A 31 -1.90 -6.17 7.34
C ASN A 31 -2.30 -6.79 8.69
N LEU A 32 -1.77 -7.95 9.01
CA LEU A 32 -2.00 -8.65 10.27
C LEU A 32 -0.70 -8.73 11.08
N PRO A 33 -0.77 -8.67 12.42
CA PRO A 33 0.41 -8.87 13.25
C PRO A 33 0.94 -10.29 13.03
N VAL A 34 2.24 -10.42 12.87
CA VAL A 34 2.91 -11.72 12.75
C VAL A 34 2.90 -12.40 14.11
N PRO A 35 2.41 -13.65 14.23
CA PRO A 35 2.44 -14.39 15.48
C PRO A 35 3.86 -14.57 15.99
N GLU A 36 4.09 -14.32 17.29
CA GLU A 36 5.42 -14.38 17.91
C GLU A 36 6.12 -15.73 17.71
N VAL A 37 5.35 -16.82 17.66
CA VAL A 37 5.88 -18.17 17.41
C VAL A 37 6.60 -18.28 16.07
N LEU A 38 6.21 -17.50 15.07
CA LEU A 38 6.86 -17.53 13.76
C LEU A 38 8.24 -16.88 13.77
N HIS A 39 8.49 -15.90 14.66
CA HIS A 39 9.82 -15.29 14.84
C HIS A 39 10.83 -16.27 15.45
N GLN A 40 10.37 -17.32 16.13
CA GLN A 40 11.22 -18.35 16.73
C GLN A 40 11.67 -19.42 15.73
N LEU A 41 11.10 -19.43 14.53
CA LEU A 41 11.46 -20.38 13.48
C LEU A 41 12.80 -19.99 12.82
N PRO A 42 13.61 -20.98 12.37
CA PRO A 42 14.74 -20.72 11.50
C PRO A 42 14.33 -19.98 10.21
N SER A 43 15.18 -19.10 9.68
CA SER A 43 14.86 -18.22 8.53
C SER A 43 14.32 -18.96 7.31
N HIS A 44 14.84 -20.18 7.02
CA HIS A 44 14.33 -20.99 5.91
C HIS A 44 12.88 -21.46 6.14
N GLN A 45 12.48 -21.74 7.40
CA GLN A 45 11.10 -22.10 7.73
C GLN A 45 10.19 -20.88 7.70
N GLN A 46 10.68 -19.71 8.12
CA GLN A 46 9.94 -18.45 7.99
C GLN A 46 9.59 -18.17 6.51
N MET A 47 10.57 -18.33 5.60
CA MET A 47 10.32 -18.19 4.16
C MET A 47 9.33 -19.22 3.62
N GLN A 48 9.39 -20.48 4.09
CA GLN A 48 8.41 -21.50 3.69
C GLN A 48 7.00 -21.14 4.14
N VAL A 49 6.83 -20.66 5.38
CA VAL A 49 5.53 -20.22 5.90
C VAL A 49 5.01 -19.03 5.10
N ALA A 50 5.84 -18.02 4.84
CA ALA A 50 5.45 -16.86 4.05
C ALA A 50 5.04 -17.24 2.61
N SER A 51 5.82 -18.10 1.95
CA SER A 51 5.51 -18.62 0.62
C SER A 51 4.20 -19.44 0.60
N TRP A 52 4.00 -20.30 1.60
CA TRP A 52 2.77 -21.08 1.72
C TRP A 52 1.55 -20.19 1.95
N ALA A 53 1.66 -19.19 2.84
CA ALA A 53 0.58 -18.24 3.10
C ALA A 53 0.22 -17.45 1.84
N SER A 54 1.21 -16.96 1.09
CA SER A 54 1.01 -16.27 -0.18
C SER A 54 0.31 -17.16 -1.21
N THR A 55 0.76 -18.42 -1.35
CA THR A 55 0.14 -19.38 -2.28
C THR A 55 -1.31 -19.69 -1.88
N LEU A 56 -1.57 -19.87 -0.58
CA LEU A 56 -2.92 -20.12 -0.07
C LEU A 56 -3.86 -18.96 -0.39
N VAL A 57 -3.42 -17.72 -0.16
CA VAL A 57 -4.22 -16.54 -0.47
C VAL A 57 -4.43 -16.39 -1.97
N SER A 58 -3.39 -16.55 -2.79
CA SER A 58 -3.52 -16.50 -4.24
C SER A 58 -4.56 -17.51 -4.76
N HIS A 59 -4.51 -18.74 -4.27
CA HIS A 59 -5.48 -19.77 -4.64
C HIS A 59 -6.91 -19.44 -4.16
N LYS A 60 -7.06 -18.83 -2.97
CA LYS A 60 -8.38 -18.45 -2.43
C LYS A 60 -8.95 -17.19 -3.09
N THR A 61 -8.11 -16.34 -3.68
CA THR A 61 -8.52 -15.12 -4.39
C THR A 61 -8.50 -15.27 -5.89
N GLU A 62 -8.22 -16.47 -6.40
CA GLU A 62 -8.28 -16.78 -7.84
C GLU A 62 -9.65 -16.40 -8.40
N GLY A 63 -9.67 -15.69 -9.53
CA GLY A 63 -10.88 -15.17 -10.16
C GLY A 63 -11.42 -13.85 -9.59
N PHE A 64 -10.92 -13.33 -8.46
CA PHE A 64 -11.35 -12.03 -7.95
C PHE A 64 -11.02 -10.89 -8.91
N GLU A 65 -9.89 -10.97 -9.60
CA GLU A 65 -9.50 -9.96 -10.60
C GLU A 65 -10.49 -9.90 -11.77
N ASP A 66 -11.00 -11.05 -12.22
CA ASP A 66 -12.04 -11.13 -13.26
C ASP A 66 -13.37 -10.59 -12.73
N LEU A 67 -13.72 -10.92 -11.49
CA LEU A 67 -14.91 -10.39 -10.83
C LEU A 67 -14.84 -8.86 -10.69
N TYR A 68 -13.69 -8.31 -10.26
CA TYR A 68 -13.51 -6.86 -10.16
C TYR A 68 -13.64 -6.20 -11.53
N SER A 69 -13.11 -6.81 -12.58
CA SER A 69 -13.23 -6.33 -13.95
C SER A 69 -14.70 -6.33 -14.41
N ALA A 70 -15.43 -7.41 -14.17
CA ALA A 70 -16.85 -7.51 -14.51
C ALA A 70 -17.68 -6.46 -13.76
N ILE A 71 -17.48 -6.30 -12.45
CA ILE A 71 -18.16 -5.29 -11.64
C ILE A 71 -17.85 -3.89 -12.17
N SER A 72 -16.58 -3.58 -12.46
CA SER A 72 -16.17 -2.26 -12.96
C SER A 72 -16.85 -1.91 -14.28
N MET A 73 -17.08 -2.89 -15.15
CA MET A 73 -17.82 -2.69 -16.40
C MET A 73 -19.31 -2.41 -16.18
N ILE A 74 -19.91 -3.02 -15.17
CA ILE A 74 -21.34 -2.84 -14.87
C ILE A 74 -21.61 -1.52 -14.16
N VAL A 75 -20.83 -1.20 -13.11
CA VAL A 75 -21.11 -0.02 -12.25
C VAL A 75 -20.98 1.30 -13.00
N LYS A 76 -20.21 1.37 -14.09
CA LYS A 76 -20.12 2.59 -14.91
C LYS A 76 -21.43 3.02 -15.57
N TYR A 77 -22.40 2.11 -15.70
CA TYR A 77 -23.72 2.39 -16.25
C TYR A 77 -24.78 2.70 -15.20
N ILE A 78 -24.45 2.51 -13.92
CA ILE A 78 -25.39 2.71 -12.82
C ILE A 78 -25.12 4.09 -12.19
N PRO A 79 -26.17 4.92 -11.98
CA PRO A 79 -25.98 6.22 -11.34
C PRO A 79 -25.37 6.10 -9.93
N HIS A 80 -24.45 7.00 -9.57
CA HIS A 80 -23.73 6.98 -8.30
C HIS A 80 -24.66 6.97 -7.08
N PHE A 81 -25.78 7.71 -7.13
CA PHE A 81 -26.72 7.77 -6.01
C PHE A 81 -27.35 6.41 -5.67
N MET A 82 -27.34 5.45 -6.61
CA MET A 82 -27.78 4.07 -6.36
C MET A 82 -26.62 3.20 -5.87
N VAL A 83 -25.43 3.36 -6.44
CA VAL A 83 -24.27 2.53 -6.13
C VAL A 83 -23.67 2.87 -4.77
N ILE A 84 -23.53 4.16 -4.44
CA ILE A 84 -22.85 4.61 -3.22
C ILE A 84 -23.47 4.04 -1.94
N PRO A 85 -24.79 4.09 -1.71
CA PRO A 85 -25.39 3.48 -0.52
C PRO A 85 -25.11 1.98 -0.41
N LEU A 86 -25.22 1.26 -1.54
CA LEU A 86 -24.94 -0.18 -1.58
C LEU A 86 -23.47 -0.49 -1.29
N MET A 87 -22.56 0.32 -1.83
CA MET A 87 -21.13 0.17 -1.54
C MET A 87 -20.84 0.33 -0.06
N VAL A 88 -21.32 1.41 0.54
CA VAL A 88 -21.04 1.75 1.94
C VAL A 88 -21.63 0.73 2.90
N GLU A 89 -22.80 0.17 2.59
CA GLU A 89 -23.52 -0.74 3.48
C GLU A 89 -23.08 -2.21 3.32
N TYR A 90 -22.82 -2.66 2.09
CA TYR A 90 -22.62 -4.10 1.82
C TYR A 90 -21.25 -4.48 1.28
N ILE A 91 -20.48 -3.53 0.74
CA ILE A 91 -19.19 -3.84 0.10
C ILE A 91 -18.04 -3.51 1.04
N ARG A 92 -17.21 -4.50 1.31
CA ARG A 92 -15.99 -4.28 2.12
C ARG A 92 -15.02 -3.37 1.35
N PRO A 93 -14.31 -2.47 2.04
CA PRO A 93 -13.34 -1.54 1.43
C PRO A 93 -12.32 -2.22 0.52
N GLN A 94 -11.84 -3.41 0.86
CA GLN A 94 -10.90 -4.20 0.05
C GLN A 94 -11.46 -4.55 -1.34
N ILE A 95 -12.73 -4.95 -1.38
CA ILE A 95 -13.43 -5.30 -2.63
C ILE A 95 -13.63 -4.03 -3.45
N ALA A 96 -14.08 -2.95 -2.82
CA ALA A 96 -14.25 -1.66 -3.48
C ALA A 96 -12.93 -1.15 -4.09
N ALA A 97 -11.81 -1.30 -3.39
CA ALA A 97 -10.48 -0.97 -3.89
C ALA A 97 -10.10 -1.85 -5.10
N GLY A 98 -10.40 -3.16 -5.07
CA GLY A 98 -10.20 -4.06 -6.21
C GLY A 98 -10.93 -3.59 -7.47
N VAL A 99 -12.21 -3.25 -7.32
CA VAL A 99 -13.02 -2.68 -8.42
C VAL A 99 -12.49 -1.33 -8.88
N CYS A 100 -12.06 -0.46 -7.95
CA CYS A 100 -11.48 0.84 -8.23
C CYS A 100 -10.24 0.74 -9.13
N ARG A 101 -9.33 -0.21 -8.85
CA ARG A 101 -8.17 -0.46 -9.71
C ARG A 101 -8.55 -0.81 -11.16
N LYS A 102 -9.65 -1.55 -11.35
CA LYS A 102 -10.10 -1.96 -12.70
C LYS A 102 -10.86 -0.88 -13.46
N MET A 103 -11.53 0.03 -12.78
CA MET A 103 -12.31 1.08 -13.45
C MET A 103 -11.46 2.26 -13.96
N GLY A 104 -10.23 2.40 -13.48
CA GLY A 104 -9.32 3.48 -13.83
C GLY A 104 -9.56 4.79 -13.08
N VAL A 105 -8.57 5.69 -13.14
CA VAL A 105 -8.51 6.88 -12.29
C VAL A 105 -9.70 7.82 -12.47
N ASP A 106 -10.14 8.07 -13.71
CA ASP A 106 -11.20 9.05 -13.97
C ASP A 106 -12.54 8.63 -13.34
N GLN A 107 -12.92 7.38 -13.53
CA GLN A 107 -14.15 6.86 -12.95
C GLN A 107 -14.03 6.71 -11.44
N ALA A 108 -12.90 6.22 -10.94
CA ALA A 108 -12.61 6.14 -9.51
C ALA A 108 -12.71 7.49 -8.82
N THR A 109 -12.23 8.56 -9.45
CA THR A 109 -12.36 9.94 -8.95
C THR A 109 -13.81 10.39 -8.84
N GLY A 110 -14.67 9.99 -9.79
CA GLY A 110 -16.11 10.25 -9.70
C GLY A 110 -16.69 9.68 -8.41
N TYR A 111 -16.44 8.40 -8.15
CA TYR A 111 -16.87 7.74 -6.91
C TYR A 111 -16.24 8.36 -5.66
N ALA A 112 -14.93 8.65 -5.68
CA ALA A 112 -14.22 9.25 -4.55
C ALA A 112 -14.82 10.59 -4.12
N ASN A 113 -15.36 11.38 -5.04
CA ASN A 113 -16.05 12.64 -4.74
C ASN A 113 -17.41 12.46 -4.06
N ASP A 114 -18.05 11.31 -4.22
CA ASP A 114 -19.41 11.06 -3.75
C ASP A 114 -19.46 10.12 -2.52
N LEU A 115 -18.34 9.41 -2.25
CA LEU A 115 -18.22 8.52 -1.09
C LEU A 115 -18.12 9.29 0.24
N PRO A 116 -18.71 8.76 1.33
CA PRO A 116 -18.44 9.25 2.66
C PRO A 116 -16.94 9.16 3.00
N LEU A 117 -16.41 10.20 3.65
CA LEU A 117 -15.00 10.34 3.97
C LEU A 117 -14.41 9.10 4.67
N LEU A 118 -15.09 8.58 5.69
CA LEU A 118 -14.61 7.42 6.44
C LEU A 118 -14.49 6.17 5.57
N TYR A 119 -15.51 5.92 4.73
CA TYR A 119 -15.46 4.77 3.82
C TYR A 119 -14.37 4.93 2.76
N PHE A 120 -14.20 6.14 2.20
CA PHE A 120 -13.13 6.42 1.25
C PHE A 120 -11.74 6.27 1.88
N SER A 121 -11.55 6.70 3.14
CA SER A 121 -10.31 6.47 3.89
C SER A 121 -10.01 4.97 4.02
N GLU A 122 -11.00 4.15 4.39
CA GLU A 122 -10.81 2.70 4.46
C GLU A 122 -10.47 2.06 3.10
N VAL A 123 -11.12 2.50 2.02
CA VAL A 123 -10.80 2.05 0.65
C VAL A 123 -9.37 2.43 0.26
N SER A 124 -8.93 3.64 0.62
CA SER A 124 -7.60 4.17 0.30
C SER A 124 -6.45 3.32 0.84
N LYS A 125 -6.66 2.63 1.97
CA LYS A 125 -5.67 1.72 2.57
C LYS A 125 -5.33 0.52 1.67
N HIS A 126 -6.22 0.16 0.76
CA HIS A 126 -6.09 -0.99 -0.14
C HIS A 126 -5.77 -0.60 -1.59
N LEU A 127 -5.52 0.69 -1.85
CA LEU A 127 -5.03 1.21 -3.12
C LEU A 127 -3.54 1.52 -3.00
N ASP A 128 -2.79 1.44 -4.09
CA ASP A 128 -1.41 1.90 -4.10
C ASP A 128 -1.31 3.44 -4.00
N ALA A 129 -0.16 3.92 -3.52
CA ALA A 129 0.04 5.35 -3.25
C ALA A 129 0.01 6.19 -4.53
N VAL A 130 0.50 5.64 -5.65
CA VAL A 130 0.51 6.32 -6.96
C VAL A 130 -0.92 6.54 -7.45
N MET A 131 -1.74 5.49 -7.42
CA MET A 131 -3.15 5.58 -7.82
C MET A 131 -3.92 6.55 -6.92
N MET A 132 -3.68 6.51 -5.60
CA MET A 132 -4.28 7.47 -4.67
C MET A 132 -3.89 8.92 -4.98
N ALA A 133 -2.62 9.18 -5.27
CA ALA A 133 -2.18 10.51 -5.66
C ALA A 133 -2.91 11.01 -6.92
N LEU A 134 -3.01 10.17 -7.95
CA LEU A 134 -3.73 10.51 -9.20
C LEU A 134 -5.23 10.76 -8.98
N ILE A 135 -5.87 10.01 -8.08
CA ILE A 135 -7.28 10.24 -7.70
C ILE A 135 -7.42 11.59 -7.00
N LEU A 136 -6.57 11.87 -5.99
CA LEU A 136 -6.59 13.11 -5.23
C LEU A 136 -6.36 14.34 -6.13
N GLU A 137 -5.49 14.25 -7.14
CA GLU A 137 -5.23 15.33 -8.09
C GLU A 137 -6.47 15.71 -8.94
N LYS A 138 -7.36 14.77 -9.17
CA LYS A 138 -8.57 14.96 -9.97
C LYS A 138 -9.83 15.20 -9.15
N MET A 139 -9.78 14.99 -7.83
CA MET A 139 -10.92 15.21 -6.93
C MET A 139 -11.24 16.70 -6.74
N LYS A 140 -12.46 16.97 -6.31
CA LYS A 140 -12.88 18.33 -5.93
C LYS A 140 -12.06 18.80 -4.71
N LYS A 141 -11.54 20.02 -4.78
CA LYS A 141 -10.60 20.59 -3.80
C LYS A 141 -11.05 20.41 -2.35
N HIS A 142 -12.31 20.70 -2.03
CA HIS A 142 -12.83 20.60 -0.66
C HIS A 142 -12.91 19.16 -0.14
N HIS A 143 -13.07 18.15 -1.01
CA HIS A 143 -13.00 16.73 -0.62
C HIS A 143 -11.57 16.30 -0.37
N VAL A 144 -10.64 16.73 -1.22
CA VAL A 144 -9.20 16.47 -1.04
C VAL A 144 -8.70 17.06 0.27
N GLU A 145 -9.03 18.33 0.57
CA GLU A 145 -8.61 18.98 1.81
C GLU A 145 -9.13 18.24 3.04
N LYS A 146 -10.39 17.81 3.03
CA LYS A 146 -10.98 16.99 4.11
C LYS A 146 -10.29 15.64 4.26
N PHE A 147 -10.00 14.97 3.14
CA PHE A 147 -9.32 13.68 3.14
C PHE A 147 -7.89 13.81 3.70
N ILE A 148 -7.10 14.75 3.17
CA ILE A 148 -5.73 14.99 3.63
C ILE A 148 -5.72 15.29 5.14
N HIS A 149 -6.61 16.18 5.60
CA HIS A 149 -6.70 16.51 7.02
C HIS A 149 -7.03 15.29 7.88
N TYR A 150 -8.00 14.49 7.46
CA TYR A 150 -8.39 13.26 8.16
C TYR A 150 -7.23 12.25 8.21
N GLU A 151 -6.57 11.97 7.07
CA GLU A 151 -5.47 11.01 7.00
C GLU A 151 -4.26 11.46 7.83
N LEU A 152 -3.94 12.75 7.85
CA LEU A 152 -2.85 13.27 8.68
C LEU A 152 -3.12 13.11 10.17
N GLN A 153 -4.39 13.15 10.60
CA GLN A 153 -4.77 12.96 12.00
C GLN A 153 -4.80 11.50 12.43
N HIS A 154 -5.19 10.59 11.54
CA HIS A 154 -5.49 9.20 11.90
C HIS A 154 -4.50 8.19 11.29
N HIS A 155 -3.90 8.50 10.14
CA HIS A 155 -3.04 7.59 9.37
C HIS A 155 -1.86 8.33 8.73
N GLN A 156 -1.11 9.09 9.54
CA GLN A 156 -0.06 10.00 9.05
C GLN A 156 0.98 9.30 8.15
N SER A 157 1.45 8.11 8.52
CA SER A 157 2.43 7.36 7.71
C SER A 157 1.88 7.05 6.32
N ARG A 158 0.61 6.64 6.23
CA ARG A 158 -0.06 6.39 4.96
C ARG A 158 -0.19 7.66 4.12
N MET A 159 -0.54 8.78 4.74
CA MET A 159 -0.61 10.06 4.03
C MET A 159 0.76 10.51 3.52
N LEU A 160 1.84 10.28 4.27
CA LEU A 160 3.20 10.58 3.82
C LEU A 160 3.63 9.69 2.64
N GLU A 161 3.23 8.42 2.62
CA GLU A 161 3.45 7.52 1.49
C GLU A 161 2.77 8.06 0.22
N ILE A 162 1.51 8.47 0.31
CA ILE A 162 0.78 9.09 -0.80
C ILE A 162 1.44 10.42 -1.21
N ALA A 163 1.89 11.22 -0.24
CA ALA A 163 2.49 12.53 -0.46
C ALA A 163 3.78 12.48 -1.29
N GLN A 164 4.49 11.35 -1.33
CA GLN A 164 5.65 11.17 -2.20
C GLN A 164 5.30 11.33 -3.70
N HIS A 165 4.05 11.07 -4.06
CA HIS A 165 3.55 11.07 -5.44
C HIS A 165 2.65 12.25 -5.79
N LEU A 166 2.35 13.12 -4.80
CA LEU A 166 1.50 14.29 -5.02
C LEU A 166 2.21 15.39 -5.80
N ASN A 167 1.43 16.13 -6.60
CA ASN A 167 1.90 17.37 -7.20
C ASN A 167 2.14 18.47 -6.14
N ARG A 168 2.85 19.52 -6.53
CA ARG A 168 3.23 20.62 -5.63
C ARG A 168 2.03 21.26 -4.94
N HIS A 169 0.92 21.47 -5.66
CA HIS A 169 -0.27 22.13 -5.09
C HIS A 169 -0.88 21.34 -3.94
N LEU A 170 -1.04 20.01 -4.10
CA LEU A 170 -1.56 19.15 -3.02
C LEU A 170 -0.54 18.98 -1.89
N LEU A 171 0.75 18.95 -2.23
CA LEU A 171 1.80 18.90 -1.23
C LEU A 171 1.80 20.17 -0.33
N GLU A 172 1.47 21.34 -0.89
CA GLU A 172 1.27 22.57 -0.11
C GLU A 172 0.07 22.46 0.86
N ILE A 173 -0.97 21.71 0.51
CA ILE A 173 -2.09 21.43 1.42
C ILE A 173 -1.62 20.51 2.56
N VAL A 174 -0.89 19.45 2.24
CA VAL A 174 -0.28 18.56 3.26
C VAL A 174 0.61 19.38 4.20
N ALA A 175 1.49 20.24 3.66
CA ALA A 175 2.41 21.05 4.43
C ALA A 175 1.73 21.98 5.44
N ARG A 176 0.54 22.49 5.12
CA ARG A 176 -0.24 23.34 6.03
C ARG A 176 -0.86 22.61 7.23
N HIS A 177 -1.10 21.31 7.09
CA HIS A 177 -1.84 20.53 8.10
C HIS A 177 -0.99 19.49 8.82
N VAL A 178 0.20 19.17 8.32
CA VAL A 178 1.07 18.18 8.94
C VAL A 178 1.88 18.78 10.08
N THR A 179 1.90 18.08 11.21
CA THR A 179 2.82 18.37 12.31
C THR A 179 3.99 17.38 12.21
N LEU A 180 5.16 17.90 11.82
CA LEU A 180 6.37 17.10 11.70
C LEU A 180 7.15 17.14 13.02
N PRO A 181 7.77 16.04 13.46
CA PRO A 181 8.64 16.04 14.64
C PRO A 181 9.90 16.89 14.40
N ASP A 182 10.35 17.58 15.43
CA ASP A 182 11.49 18.51 15.37
C ASP A 182 12.87 17.82 15.30
N TYR A 183 12.93 16.49 15.34
CA TYR A 183 14.17 15.75 15.54
C TYR A 183 14.88 15.40 14.22
N GLU A 184 16.08 15.95 14.04
CA GLU A 184 17.00 15.62 12.95
C GLU A 184 17.63 14.21 13.09
N THR A 185 17.61 13.62 14.29
CA THR A 185 18.37 12.41 14.62
C THR A 185 17.74 11.11 14.11
N ASP A 186 16.42 11.05 13.93
CA ASP A 186 15.75 9.81 13.49
C ASP A 186 15.46 9.76 11.99
N LEU A 187 15.86 10.79 11.23
CA LEU A 187 15.53 10.91 9.81
C LEU A 187 16.48 10.12 8.88
N ALA A 188 17.61 9.64 9.36
CA ALA A 188 18.61 9.00 8.49
C ALA A 188 18.08 7.70 7.87
N GLU A 189 17.23 6.96 8.58
CA GLU A 189 16.62 5.68 8.16
C GLU A 189 15.12 5.79 7.82
N ASN A 190 14.55 7.01 7.86
CA ASN A 190 13.12 7.18 7.62
C ASN A 190 12.80 7.08 6.12
N PRO A 191 11.93 6.14 5.68
CA PRO A 191 11.56 5.95 4.27
C PRO A 191 10.88 7.18 3.66
N TYR A 192 10.37 8.10 4.48
CA TYR A 192 9.67 9.33 4.06
C TYR A 192 10.56 10.57 4.08
N LYS A 193 11.87 10.45 4.29
CA LYS A 193 12.80 11.58 4.43
C LYS A 193 12.66 12.60 3.30
N GLU A 194 12.67 12.13 2.06
CA GLU A 194 12.60 13.02 0.90
C GLU A 194 11.31 13.86 0.86
N VAL A 195 10.17 13.27 1.16
CA VAL A 195 8.89 14.00 1.19
C VAL A 195 8.80 14.93 2.41
N ILE A 196 9.34 14.53 3.55
CA ILE A 196 9.42 15.38 4.74
C ILE A 196 10.27 16.63 4.47
N ASP A 197 11.41 16.50 3.80
CA ASP A 197 12.26 17.62 3.42
C ASP A 197 11.55 18.56 2.43
N LYS A 198 10.82 18.02 1.45
CA LYS A 198 9.97 18.81 0.53
C LYS A 198 8.88 19.58 1.30
N ILE A 199 8.20 18.92 2.24
CA ILE A 199 7.16 19.54 3.08
C ILE A 199 7.75 20.67 3.95
N ARG A 200 8.88 20.45 4.60
CA ARG A 200 9.57 21.48 5.38
C ARG A 200 9.97 22.70 4.55
N ALA A 201 10.39 22.48 3.31
CA ALA A 201 10.72 23.57 2.40
C ALA A 201 9.48 24.41 2.01
N LEU A 202 8.28 23.81 2.04
CA LEU A 202 7.01 24.51 1.74
C LEU A 202 6.40 25.22 2.98
N GLN A 203 6.85 24.88 4.20
CA GLN A 203 6.41 25.50 5.46
C GLN A 203 7.19 26.77 5.79
N LYS A 204 8.31 27.05 5.08
CA LYS A 204 9.13 28.27 5.23
C LYS A 204 8.56 29.42 4.40
#